data_a94bc5a93559b02c0cb90472c235f5ca
#
_entry.id   a94bc5a93559b02c0cb90472c235f5ca
#
_cell.length_a   1.000
_cell.length_b   1.000
_cell.length_c   1.000
_cell.angle_alpha   90.00
_cell.angle_beta   90.00
_cell.angle_gamma   90.00
#
_symmetry.space_group_name_H-M   'P 1'
#
loop_
_entity.id
_entity.type
_entity.pdbx_description
1 polymer ?
#
loop_
_entity_poly.entity_id
_entity_poly.type
_entity_poly.pdbx_seq_one_letter_code
_entity_poly.pdbx_strand_id
1 'polypeptide(L)'
;MEKILIAGTNGLANEAASWVCNKFEVIGYTTPTESNDSELGLPGKCFSDRIVTPELAGTDLVLLAIGSIRIRKKLYSLYKGKGFRFPTVIHPSSVICSSVILGEGVIVAPNCVISPNVKIGIMAYINFQCGIGHDSLIGDFVQINPGSQLGGFTHVGNRTLIGSGSTILQRVNIGTDVTVASGSVVFAKVVDNSTVMGNPARRVRALEKE
;
A
#
# COMPACT_ATOMS: atom_id res chain seq x y z
N MET A 1 -2.41 -1.74 -24.68
CA MET A 1 -2.12 -1.62 -23.25
C MET A 1 -1.74 -2.98 -22.72
N GLU A 2 -0.83 -3.03 -21.74
CA GLU A 2 -0.56 -4.30 -21.05
C GLU A 2 -1.76 -4.71 -20.22
N LYS A 3 -2.02 -6.02 -20.16
CA LYS A 3 -3.12 -6.58 -19.38
C LYS A 3 -2.69 -6.70 -17.91
N ILE A 4 -3.62 -6.43 -16.99
CA ILE A 4 -3.37 -6.54 -15.55
C ILE A 4 -4.53 -7.21 -14.84
N LEU A 5 -4.20 -8.03 -13.84
CA LEU A 5 -5.14 -8.61 -12.89
C LEU A 5 -5.12 -7.78 -11.60
N ILE A 6 -6.27 -7.61 -10.95
CA ILE A 6 -6.35 -6.93 -9.65
C ILE A 6 -6.67 -7.96 -8.57
N ALA A 7 -5.79 -8.10 -7.58
CA ALA A 7 -6.08 -8.93 -6.42
C ALA A 7 -6.84 -8.10 -5.38
N GLY A 8 -8.06 -8.54 -5.11
CA GLY A 8 -9.03 -7.87 -4.24
C GLY A 8 -10.31 -7.50 -4.98
N THR A 9 -11.39 -7.35 -4.22
CA THR A 9 -12.75 -7.08 -4.74
C THR A 9 -13.47 -5.99 -3.97
N ASN A 10 -12.82 -5.37 -3.00
CA ASN A 10 -13.38 -4.30 -2.18
C ASN A 10 -13.12 -2.90 -2.75
N GLY A 11 -13.51 -1.85 -2.02
CA GLY A 11 -13.39 -0.47 -2.43
C GLY A 11 -12.01 -0.08 -3.00
N LEU A 12 -10.92 -0.53 -2.36
CA LEU A 12 -9.57 -0.27 -2.87
C LEU A 12 -9.31 -0.90 -4.25
N ALA A 13 -9.88 -2.08 -4.54
CA ALA A 13 -9.75 -2.70 -5.85
C ALA A 13 -10.47 -1.88 -6.93
N ASN A 14 -11.65 -1.35 -6.63
CA ASN A 14 -12.39 -0.46 -7.53
C ASN A 14 -11.64 0.86 -7.77
N GLU A 15 -11.12 1.47 -6.70
CA GLU A 15 -10.31 2.67 -6.81
C GLU A 15 -9.05 2.42 -7.66
N ALA A 16 -8.32 1.36 -7.36
CA ALA A 16 -7.10 1.00 -8.07
C ALA A 16 -7.36 0.71 -9.56
N ALA A 17 -8.46 0.04 -9.89
CA ALA A 17 -8.88 -0.19 -11.27
C ALA A 17 -9.07 1.14 -12.03
N SER A 18 -9.71 2.12 -11.39
CA SER A 18 -9.89 3.44 -11.99
C SER A 18 -8.58 4.20 -12.20
N TRP A 19 -7.59 3.99 -11.33
CA TRP A 19 -6.27 4.66 -11.44
C TRP A 19 -5.38 4.08 -12.53
N VAL A 20 -5.55 2.81 -12.86
CA VAL A 20 -4.68 2.12 -13.81
C VAL A 20 -5.23 2.07 -15.24
N CYS A 21 -6.51 2.40 -15.45
CA CYS A 21 -7.20 2.24 -16.74
C CYS A 21 -6.55 2.98 -17.93
N ASN A 22 -5.75 4.02 -17.68
CA ASN A 22 -5.01 4.74 -18.72
C ASN A 22 -3.69 4.06 -19.12
N LYS A 23 -3.20 3.11 -18.34
CA LYS A 23 -1.93 2.40 -18.52
C LYS A 23 -2.12 0.92 -18.83
N PHE A 24 -3.11 0.31 -18.21
CA PHE A 24 -3.36 -1.13 -18.25
C PHE A 24 -4.81 -1.42 -18.62
N GLU A 25 -5.00 -2.54 -19.30
CA GLU A 25 -6.31 -3.16 -19.50
C GLU A 25 -6.59 -4.08 -18.31
N VAL A 26 -7.54 -3.71 -17.45
CA VAL A 26 -7.95 -4.57 -16.33
C VAL A 26 -8.77 -5.73 -16.88
N ILE A 27 -8.23 -6.95 -16.82
CA ILE A 27 -8.87 -8.15 -17.39
C ILE A 27 -9.68 -8.95 -16.39
N GLY A 28 -9.54 -8.66 -15.09
CA GLY A 28 -10.29 -9.34 -14.05
C GLY A 28 -9.75 -9.08 -12.65
N TYR A 29 -10.36 -9.79 -11.71
CA TYR A 29 -10.12 -9.66 -10.28
C TYR A 29 -9.88 -11.02 -9.66
N THR A 30 -9.27 -11.02 -8.46
CA THR A 30 -9.13 -12.27 -7.70
C THR A 30 -9.73 -12.16 -6.30
N THR A 31 -10.24 -13.29 -5.82
CA THR A 31 -10.82 -13.45 -4.47
C THR A 31 -10.30 -14.73 -3.81
N PRO A 32 -10.39 -14.83 -2.46
CA PRO A 32 -10.03 -16.06 -1.75
C PRO A 32 -10.94 -17.26 -2.10
N THR A 33 -12.17 -16.98 -2.49
CA THR A 33 -13.20 -17.99 -2.83
C THR A 33 -13.66 -17.79 -4.27
N GLU A 34 -14.14 -18.85 -4.89
CA GLU A 34 -14.86 -18.75 -6.14
C GLU A 34 -16.15 -17.96 -5.89
N SER A 35 -16.30 -16.83 -6.54
CA SER A 35 -17.52 -16.00 -6.47
C SER A 35 -18.05 -15.81 -7.89
N ASN A 36 -19.36 -15.66 -8.01
CA ASN A 36 -19.98 -15.34 -9.30
C ASN A 36 -19.62 -13.92 -9.69
N ASP A 37 -19.10 -13.71 -10.88
CA ASP A 37 -18.68 -12.41 -11.43
C ASP A 37 -19.79 -11.34 -11.32
N SER A 38 -21.06 -11.76 -11.40
CA SER A 38 -22.24 -10.89 -11.34
C SER A 38 -22.54 -10.29 -9.96
N GLU A 39 -22.06 -10.91 -8.88
CA GLU A 39 -22.37 -10.44 -7.52
C GLU A 39 -21.44 -9.28 -7.06
N LEU A 40 -20.28 -9.15 -7.69
CA LEU A 40 -19.26 -8.17 -7.29
C LEU A 40 -19.37 -6.83 -8.04
N GLY A 41 -20.13 -6.76 -9.13
CA GLY A 41 -20.28 -5.56 -9.96
C GLY A 41 -18.97 -5.05 -10.56
N LEU A 42 -17.93 -5.90 -10.61
CA LEU A 42 -16.61 -5.56 -11.14
C LEU A 42 -16.53 -5.93 -12.62
N PRO A 43 -15.89 -5.11 -13.47
CA PRO A 43 -15.70 -5.45 -14.87
C PRO A 43 -14.65 -6.56 -15.01
N GLY A 44 -14.91 -7.54 -15.88
CA GLY A 44 -13.98 -8.63 -16.18
C GLY A 44 -14.24 -9.90 -15.39
N LYS A 45 -13.31 -10.87 -15.52
CA LYS A 45 -13.43 -12.18 -14.90
C LYS A 45 -13.03 -12.18 -13.45
N CYS A 46 -13.67 -13.00 -12.64
CA CYS A 46 -13.26 -13.28 -11.26
C CYS A 46 -12.53 -14.62 -11.19
N PHE A 47 -11.35 -14.61 -10.59
CA PHE A 47 -10.51 -15.79 -10.41
C PHE A 47 -10.34 -16.09 -8.93
N SER A 48 -10.20 -17.37 -8.58
CA SER A 48 -9.79 -17.73 -7.23
C SER A 48 -8.28 -17.55 -7.04
N ASP A 49 -7.88 -16.89 -5.94
CA ASP A 49 -6.46 -16.74 -5.55
C ASP A 49 -5.70 -18.06 -5.53
N ARG A 50 -6.42 -19.17 -5.26
CA ARG A 50 -5.81 -20.50 -5.13
C ARG A 50 -5.37 -21.10 -6.46
N ILE A 51 -6.17 -20.91 -7.50
CA ILE A 51 -5.99 -21.60 -8.79
C ILE A 51 -5.41 -20.72 -9.89
N VAL A 52 -5.55 -19.38 -9.78
CA VAL A 52 -5.09 -18.46 -10.83
C VAL A 52 -3.58 -18.61 -11.05
N THR A 53 -3.18 -18.67 -12.32
CA THR A 53 -1.80 -18.62 -12.80
C THR A 53 -1.70 -17.57 -13.91
N PRO A 54 -0.49 -17.12 -14.29
CA PRO A 54 -0.31 -16.20 -15.41
C PRO A 54 -0.96 -16.69 -16.70
N GLU A 55 -0.85 -17.98 -17.00
CA GLU A 55 -1.41 -18.61 -18.21
C GLU A 55 -2.94 -18.58 -18.17
N LEU A 56 -3.55 -18.92 -17.03
CA LEU A 56 -5.00 -18.92 -16.85
C LEU A 56 -5.58 -17.51 -16.91
N ALA A 57 -4.87 -16.56 -16.33
CA ALA A 57 -5.27 -15.14 -16.34
C ALA A 57 -5.04 -14.47 -17.71
N GLY A 58 -4.08 -14.96 -18.50
CA GLY A 58 -3.65 -14.32 -19.75
C GLY A 58 -2.79 -13.08 -19.53
N THR A 59 -2.18 -12.96 -18.33
CA THR A 59 -1.20 -11.92 -17.95
C THR A 59 -0.38 -12.38 -16.77
N ASP A 60 0.87 -11.95 -16.71
CA ASP A 60 1.74 -12.13 -15.56
C ASP A 60 1.79 -10.90 -14.61
N LEU A 61 0.99 -9.87 -14.90
CA LEU A 61 0.93 -8.68 -14.08
C LEU A 61 -0.25 -8.73 -13.11
N VAL A 62 0.03 -8.51 -11.82
CA VAL A 62 -1.02 -8.41 -10.78
C VAL A 62 -0.78 -7.21 -9.87
N LEU A 63 -1.84 -6.44 -9.63
CA LEU A 63 -1.85 -5.35 -8.65
C LEU A 63 -2.52 -5.82 -7.36
N LEU A 64 -1.81 -5.77 -6.23
CA LEU A 64 -2.35 -6.16 -4.93
C LEU A 64 -3.12 -5.00 -4.28
N ALA A 65 -4.38 -4.84 -4.64
CA ALA A 65 -5.26 -3.81 -4.10
C ALA A 65 -5.89 -4.23 -2.75
N ILE A 66 -5.04 -4.50 -1.78
CA ILE A 66 -5.40 -5.04 -0.46
C ILE A 66 -4.94 -4.10 0.65
N GLY A 67 -5.89 -3.56 1.43
CA GLY A 67 -5.60 -2.66 2.54
C GLY A 67 -4.91 -3.34 3.74
N SER A 68 -5.15 -4.62 3.99
CA SER A 68 -4.52 -5.34 5.09
C SER A 68 -3.06 -5.70 4.77
N ILE A 69 -2.12 -5.17 5.55
CA ILE A 69 -0.68 -5.47 5.44
C ILE A 69 -0.42 -6.99 5.51
N ARG A 70 -1.09 -7.67 6.45
CA ARG A 70 -0.95 -9.12 6.64
C ARG A 70 -1.40 -9.90 5.41
N ILE A 71 -2.56 -9.55 4.87
CA ILE A 71 -3.12 -10.23 3.68
C ILE A 71 -2.28 -9.89 2.45
N ARG A 72 -1.90 -8.62 2.25
CA ARG A 72 -1.05 -8.17 1.15
C ARG A 72 0.27 -8.91 1.11
N LYS A 73 0.94 -9.09 2.27
CA LYS A 73 2.17 -9.88 2.38
C LYS A 73 1.95 -11.35 2.00
N LYS A 74 0.86 -11.97 2.48
CA LYS A 74 0.52 -13.36 2.15
C LYS A 74 0.29 -13.53 0.64
N LEU A 75 -0.49 -12.65 0.04
CA LEU A 75 -0.78 -12.69 -1.40
C LEU A 75 0.45 -12.39 -2.25
N TYR A 76 1.32 -11.46 -1.83
CA TYR A 76 2.60 -11.23 -2.50
C TYR A 76 3.42 -12.51 -2.61
N SER A 77 3.60 -13.23 -1.50
CA SER A 77 4.34 -14.51 -1.51
C SER A 77 3.67 -15.55 -2.39
N LEU A 78 2.34 -15.66 -2.34
CA LEU A 78 1.55 -16.59 -3.14
C LEU A 78 1.70 -16.32 -4.64
N TYR A 79 1.46 -15.09 -5.06
CA TYR A 79 1.51 -14.71 -6.47
C TYR A 79 2.93 -14.71 -7.04
N LYS A 80 3.92 -14.30 -6.23
CA LYS A 80 5.33 -14.38 -6.63
C LYS A 80 5.76 -15.81 -6.88
N GLY A 81 5.33 -16.75 -6.02
CA GLY A 81 5.56 -18.19 -6.20
C GLY A 81 4.89 -18.78 -7.44
N LYS A 82 3.86 -18.12 -7.96
CA LYS A 82 3.16 -18.49 -9.20
C LYS A 82 3.73 -17.83 -10.46
N GLY A 83 4.76 -16.99 -10.33
CA GLY A 83 5.39 -16.30 -11.45
C GLY A 83 4.78 -14.94 -11.82
N PHE A 84 3.88 -14.39 -11.01
CA PHE A 84 3.39 -13.04 -11.23
C PHE A 84 4.41 -11.97 -10.89
N ARG A 85 4.36 -10.85 -11.62
CA ARG A 85 5.10 -9.60 -11.41
C ARG A 85 4.16 -8.51 -10.88
N PHE A 86 4.71 -7.56 -10.15
CA PHE A 86 3.92 -6.55 -9.46
C PHE A 86 4.33 -5.15 -9.94
N PRO A 87 3.55 -4.54 -10.83
CA PRO A 87 3.88 -3.20 -11.31
C PRO A 87 3.73 -2.16 -10.19
N THR A 88 4.62 -1.18 -10.19
CA THR A 88 4.46 0.03 -9.38
C THR A 88 3.47 0.96 -10.06
N VAL A 89 2.47 1.38 -9.32
CA VAL A 89 1.38 2.24 -9.80
C VAL A 89 1.43 3.58 -9.10
N ILE A 90 1.50 4.65 -9.88
CA ILE A 90 1.48 6.03 -9.40
C ILE A 90 0.32 6.74 -10.09
N HIS A 91 -0.60 7.29 -9.29
CA HIS A 91 -1.68 8.09 -9.84
C HIS A 91 -1.15 9.38 -10.50
N PRO A 92 -1.62 9.77 -11.69
CA PRO A 92 -1.08 10.92 -12.43
C PRO A 92 -1.14 12.26 -11.70
N SER A 93 -2.07 12.43 -10.75
CA SER A 93 -2.15 13.66 -9.94
C SER A 93 -1.12 13.75 -8.82
N SER A 94 -0.29 12.72 -8.62
CA SER A 94 0.73 12.73 -7.58
C SER A 94 2.04 13.28 -8.09
N VAL A 95 2.74 14.05 -7.25
CA VAL A 95 4.03 14.68 -7.56
C VAL A 95 5.14 13.84 -6.93
N ILE A 96 5.96 13.22 -7.78
CA ILE A 96 7.09 12.39 -7.34
C ILE A 96 8.38 13.03 -7.87
N CYS A 97 9.28 13.40 -6.96
CA CYS A 97 10.58 13.95 -7.36
C CYS A 97 11.44 12.90 -8.06
N SER A 98 12.27 13.32 -9.01
CA SER A 98 13.05 12.44 -9.90
C SER A 98 14.06 11.54 -9.17
N SER A 99 14.50 11.94 -7.98
CA SER A 99 15.46 11.16 -7.15
C SER A 99 14.79 10.15 -6.22
N VAL A 100 13.45 9.99 -6.29
CA VAL A 100 12.71 9.00 -5.49
C VAL A 100 12.95 7.60 -6.04
N ILE A 101 13.18 6.66 -5.13
CA ILE A 101 13.32 5.24 -5.47
C ILE A 101 12.11 4.48 -4.92
N LEU A 102 11.39 3.82 -5.81
CA LEU A 102 10.22 2.99 -5.46
C LEU A 102 10.53 1.52 -5.68
N GLY A 103 10.19 0.70 -4.69
CA GLY A 103 10.25 -0.76 -4.81
C GLY A 103 9.14 -1.35 -5.67
N GLU A 104 9.24 -2.66 -5.92
CA GLU A 104 8.24 -3.44 -6.66
C GLU A 104 6.87 -3.35 -6.00
N GLY A 105 5.82 -3.18 -6.79
CA GLY A 105 4.42 -3.23 -6.35
C GLY A 105 3.99 -2.08 -5.42
N VAL A 106 4.73 -0.98 -5.40
CA VAL A 106 4.32 0.23 -4.67
C VAL A 106 3.08 0.84 -5.33
N ILE A 107 2.11 1.21 -4.53
CA ILE A 107 0.94 1.98 -4.97
C ILE A 107 1.02 3.38 -4.36
N VAL A 108 0.98 4.40 -5.20
CA VAL A 108 0.84 5.81 -4.81
C VAL A 108 -0.49 6.32 -5.32
N ALA A 109 -1.42 6.54 -4.40
CA ALA A 109 -2.78 7.02 -4.66
C ALA A 109 -2.82 8.51 -5.06
N PRO A 110 -3.97 9.07 -5.41
CA PRO A 110 -4.09 10.47 -5.86
C PRO A 110 -3.55 11.51 -4.89
N ASN A 111 -3.03 12.61 -5.46
CA ASN A 111 -2.65 13.83 -4.75
C ASN A 111 -1.58 13.65 -3.66
N CYS A 112 -0.69 12.67 -3.81
CA CYS A 112 0.47 12.52 -2.95
C CYS A 112 1.62 13.41 -3.41
N VAL A 113 2.46 13.84 -2.46
CA VAL A 113 3.71 14.56 -2.74
C VAL A 113 4.86 13.80 -2.09
N ILE A 114 5.80 13.32 -2.91
CA ILE A 114 6.99 12.59 -2.43
C ILE A 114 8.24 13.38 -2.81
N SER A 115 8.90 13.89 -1.79
CA SER A 115 10.05 14.81 -1.87
C SER A 115 11.33 14.11 -2.32
N PRO A 116 12.42 14.86 -2.63
CA PRO A 116 13.66 14.29 -3.11
C PRO A 116 14.29 13.26 -2.16
N ASN A 117 15.01 12.29 -2.75
CA ASN A 117 15.80 11.25 -2.07
C ASN A 117 15.01 10.29 -1.17
N VAL A 118 13.68 10.29 -1.26
CA VAL A 118 12.84 9.32 -0.55
C VAL A 118 13.05 7.94 -1.16
N LYS A 119 13.17 6.92 -0.30
CA LYS A 119 13.20 5.51 -0.71
C LYS A 119 12.02 4.79 -0.09
N ILE A 120 11.27 4.08 -0.92
CA ILE A 120 10.07 3.32 -0.52
C ILE A 120 10.27 1.86 -0.88
N GLY A 121 10.15 0.99 0.11
CA GLY A 121 10.29 -0.46 -0.02
C GLY A 121 9.16 -1.11 -0.83
N ILE A 122 9.29 -2.42 -1.05
CA ILE A 122 8.35 -3.19 -1.86
C ILE A 122 6.96 -3.22 -1.24
N MET A 123 5.93 -3.28 -2.08
CA MET A 123 4.53 -3.44 -1.66
C MET A 123 4.04 -2.38 -0.66
N ALA A 124 4.68 -1.22 -0.58
CA ALA A 124 4.16 -0.12 0.21
C ALA A 124 2.92 0.49 -0.45
N TYR A 125 1.98 0.92 0.37
CA TYR A 125 0.78 1.63 -0.09
C TYR A 125 0.74 3.03 0.52
N ILE A 126 0.90 4.04 -0.32
CA ILE A 126 0.79 5.45 0.03
C ILE A 126 -0.58 5.90 -0.43
N ASN A 127 -1.49 6.08 0.51
CA ASN A 127 -2.87 6.44 0.23
C ASN A 127 -3.00 7.92 -0.14
N PHE A 128 -4.16 8.35 -0.57
CA PHE A 128 -4.37 9.69 -1.14
C PHE A 128 -4.03 10.83 -0.17
N GLN A 129 -3.59 11.97 -0.74
CA GLN A 129 -3.25 13.20 -0.01
C GLN A 129 -2.13 13.05 1.03
N CYS A 130 -1.22 12.10 0.86
CA CYS A 130 -0.08 11.92 1.74
C CYS A 130 1.12 12.76 1.29
N GLY A 131 1.85 13.32 2.27
CA GLY A 131 3.12 14.00 2.06
C GLY A 131 4.27 13.21 2.69
N ILE A 132 5.35 12.99 1.93
CA ILE A 132 6.58 12.36 2.45
C ILE A 132 7.74 13.31 2.23
N GLY A 133 8.31 13.82 3.32
CA GLY A 133 9.43 14.75 3.33
C GLY A 133 10.73 14.11 2.84
N HIS A 134 11.63 14.96 2.38
CA HIS A 134 12.91 14.60 1.76
C HIS A 134 13.78 13.67 2.63
N ASP A 135 14.61 12.86 1.99
CA ASP A 135 15.57 11.96 2.64
C ASP A 135 14.92 10.93 3.60
N SER A 136 13.63 10.65 3.43
CA SER A 136 12.91 9.67 4.26
C SER A 136 13.06 8.25 3.72
N LEU A 137 13.04 7.27 4.64
CA LEU A 137 13.12 5.85 4.33
C LEU A 137 11.82 5.16 4.79
N ILE A 138 11.09 4.60 3.85
CA ILE A 138 9.85 3.87 4.09
C ILE A 138 10.11 2.39 3.78
N GLY A 139 9.89 1.53 4.74
CA GLY A 139 10.16 0.10 4.63
C GLY A 139 9.15 -0.68 3.78
N ASP A 140 9.38 -1.98 3.72
CA ASP A 140 8.54 -2.90 2.95
C ASP A 140 7.17 -3.06 3.59
N PHE A 141 6.14 -3.19 2.75
CA PHE A 141 4.74 -3.39 3.16
C PHE A 141 4.21 -2.30 4.10
N VAL A 142 4.85 -1.15 4.17
CA VAL A 142 4.31 -0.01 4.93
C VAL A 142 3.00 0.44 4.31
N GLN A 143 2.08 0.88 5.16
CA GLN A 143 0.85 1.52 4.73
C GLN A 143 0.74 2.89 5.38
N ILE A 144 0.64 3.91 4.55
CA ILE A 144 0.42 5.29 4.97
C ILE A 144 -0.99 5.66 4.53
N ASN A 145 -1.88 5.85 5.50
CA ASN A 145 -3.30 6.10 5.27
C ASN A 145 -3.58 7.57 4.92
N PRO A 146 -4.78 7.88 4.41
CA PRO A 146 -5.09 9.17 3.82
C PRO A 146 -4.72 10.38 4.67
N GLY A 147 -4.18 11.42 4.02
CA GLY A 147 -3.91 12.71 4.63
C GLY A 147 -2.74 12.74 5.61
N SER A 148 -1.97 11.65 5.73
CA SER A 148 -0.83 11.60 6.64
C SER A 148 0.36 12.39 6.11
N GLN A 149 1.07 13.09 7.01
CA GLN A 149 2.21 13.95 6.68
C GLN A 149 3.46 13.49 7.44
N LEU A 150 4.52 13.17 6.71
CA LEU A 150 5.81 12.74 7.24
C LEU A 150 6.86 13.83 6.96
N GLY A 151 7.49 14.33 8.01
CA GLY A 151 8.60 15.29 7.90
C GLY A 151 9.84 14.66 7.27
N GLY A 152 10.78 15.49 6.84
CA GLY A 152 12.03 15.01 6.25
C GLY A 152 12.86 14.15 7.20
N PHE A 153 13.72 13.29 6.64
CA PHE A 153 14.56 12.33 7.38
C PHE A 153 13.78 11.38 8.29
N THR A 154 12.51 11.13 7.99
CA THR A 154 11.71 10.16 8.75
C THR A 154 12.04 8.74 8.30
N HIS A 155 12.19 7.83 9.25
CA HIS A 155 12.37 6.41 8.98
C HIS A 155 11.15 5.65 9.48
N VAL A 156 10.52 4.85 8.60
CA VAL A 156 9.39 3.99 8.95
C VAL A 156 9.75 2.54 8.64
N GLY A 157 9.81 1.73 9.68
CA GLY A 157 10.15 0.31 9.58
C GLY A 157 9.09 -0.52 8.86
N ASN A 158 9.48 -1.73 8.45
CA ASN A 158 8.65 -2.63 7.66
C ASN A 158 7.29 -2.93 8.32
N ARG A 159 6.26 -3.16 7.50
CA ARG A 159 4.90 -3.58 7.94
C ARG A 159 4.24 -2.62 8.93
N THR A 160 4.68 -1.39 8.96
CA THR A 160 4.12 -0.35 9.83
C THR A 160 2.90 0.31 9.17
N LEU A 161 1.89 0.57 9.97
CA LEU A 161 0.69 1.30 9.62
C LEU A 161 0.75 2.72 10.18
N ILE A 162 0.67 3.72 9.31
CA ILE A 162 0.45 5.11 9.69
C ILE A 162 -1.02 5.43 9.44
N GLY A 163 -1.78 5.68 10.52
CA GLY A 163 -3.22 5.95 10.47
C GLY A 163 -3.54 7.29 9.81
N SER A 164 -4.75 7.41 9.28
CA SER A 164 -5.20 8.60 8.53
C SER A 164 -5.02 9.90 9.32
N GLY A 165 -4.57 10.96 8.63
CA GLY A 165 -4.38 12.27 9.21
C GLY A 165 -3.28 12.36 10.28
N SER A 166 -2.39 11.38 10.36
CA SER A 166 -1.28 11.42 11.31
C SER A 166 -0.16 12.33 10.83
N THR A 167 0.51 12.97 11.78
CA THR A 167 1.70 13.79 11.53
C THR A 167 2.91 13.16 12.21
N ILE A 168 3.93 12.84 11.41
CA ILE A 168 5.21 12.35 11.90
C ILE A 168 6.23 13.48 11.76
N LEU A 169 6.80 13.92 12.87
CA LEU A 169 7.74 15.03 12.84
C LEU A 169 9.07 14.63 12.18
N GLN A 170 9.77 15.64 11.73
CA GLN A 170 11.07 15.50 11.09
C GLN A 170 12.05 14.69 11.96
N ARG A 171 12.85 13.80 11.32
CA ARG A 171 13.87 12.95 11.96
C ARG A 171 13.31 11.90 12.93
N VAL A 172 12.02 11.66 12.94
CA VAL A 172 11.43 10.60 13.77
C VAL A 172 11.71 9.24 13.15
N ASN A 173 12.11 8.29 14.01
CA ASN A 173 12.27 6.88 13.66
C ASN A 173 11.09 6.08 14.21
N ILE A 174 10.35 5.42 13.33
CA ILE A 174 9.28 4.49 13.67
C ILE A 174 9.75 3.08 13.34
N GLY A 175 9.63 2.18 14.30
CA GLY A 175 10.07 0.79 14.18
C GLY A 175 9.23 -0.04 13.21
N THR A 176 9.53 -1.32 13.20
CA THR A 176 8.85 -2.36 12.42
C THR A 176 7.60 -2.86 13.16
N ASP A 177 6.54 -3.25 12.40
CA ASP A 177 5.28 -3.74 12.96
C ASP A 177 4.62 -2.76 13.95
N VAL A 178 4.77 -1.46 13.70
CA VAL A 178 4.16 -0.39 14.49
C VAL A 178 2.78 -0.03 13.92
N THR A 179 1.87 0.33 14.81
CA THR A 179 0.61 0.97 14.45
C THR A 179 0.58 2.38 15.04
N VAL A 180 0.55 3.39 14.18
CA VAL A 180 0.23 4.77 14.56
C VAL A 180 -1.27 4.96 14.32
N ALA A 181 -2.02 5.24 15.38
CA ALA A 181 -3.47 5.45 15.27
C ALA A 181 -3.79 6.74 14.48
N SER A 182 -4.95 6.80 13.86
CA SER A 182 -5.39 7.97 13.09
C SER A 182 -5.37 9.26 13.91
N GLY A 183 -5.00 10.38 13.27
CA GLY A 183 -4.91 11.68 13.90
C GLY A 183 -3.77 11.86 14.91
N SER A 184 -2.83 10.94 14.98
CA SER A 184 -1.73 11.00 15.94
C SER A 184 -0.63 11.96 15.49
N VAL A 185 0.02 12.62 16.45
CA VAL A 185 1.21 13.45 16.21
C VAL A 185 2.42 12.84 16.94
N VAL A 186 3.36 12.33 16.15
CA VAL A 186 4.52 11.57 16.67
C VAL A 186 5.76 12.45 16.66
N PHE A 187 6.30 12.76 17.85
CA PHE A 187 7.48 13.60 18.04
C PHE A 187 8.78 12.85 18.32
N ALA A 188 8.68 11.59 18.72
CA ALA A 188 9.81 10.83 19.23
C ALA A 188 9.85 9.43 18.62
N LYS A 189 10.99 8.76 18.77
CA LYS A 189 11.19 7.39 18.34
C LYS A 189 10.09 6.47 18.87
N VAL A 190 9.55 5.63 18.00
CA VAL A 190 8.60 4.55 18.34
C VAL A 190 9.31 3.21 18.14
N VAL A 191 9.30 2.37 19.16
CA VAL A 191 9.95 1.06 19.12
C VAL A 191 9.09 0.03 18.36
N ASP A 192 9.72 -1.04 17.91
CA ASP A 192 9.05 -2.12 17.19
C ASP A 192 7.86 -2.69 17.97
N ASN A 193 6.90 -3.26 17.23
CA ASN A 193 5.73 -3.96 17.79
C ASN A 193 4.93 -3.10 18.76
N SER A 194 4.81 -1.81 18.47
CA SER A 194 4.11 -0.84 19.33
C SER A 194 2.88 -0.27 18.65
N THR A 195 1.89 0.07 19.47
CA THR A 195 0.80 0.95 19.05
C THR A 195 0.93 2.28 19.77
N VAL A 196 0.86 3.39 19.01
CA VAL A 196 0.90 4.75 19.57
C VAL A 196 -0.33 5.53 19.12
N MET A 197 -0.84 6.40 19.99
CA MET A 197 -2.05 7.19 19.75
C MET A 197 -1.99 8.55 20.43
N GLY A 198 -2.61 9.54 19.83
CA GLY A 198 -2.87 10.87 20.41
C GLY A 198 -1.95 11.99 19.94
N ASN A 199 -2.15 13.16 20.48
CA ASN A 199 -1.34 14.36 20.25
C ASN A 199 -0.98 14.99 21.62
N PRO A 200 0.27 14.84 22.10
CA PRO A 200 1.36 14.03 21.55
C PRO A 200 1.08 12.53 21.63
N ALA A 201 1.56 11.78 20.63
CA ALA A 201 1.37 10.34 20.59
C ALA A 201 2.08 9.64 21.76
N ARG A 202 1.37 8.72 22.42
CA ARG A 202 1.88 7.89 23.51
C ARG A 202 1.62 6.42 23.20
N ARG A 203 2.49 5.55 23.71
CA ARG A 203 2.31 4.11 23.60
C ARG A 203 1.06 3.68 24.35
N VAL A 204 0.22 2.91 23.68
CA VAL A 204 -0.97 2.29 24.25
C VAL A 204 -0.82 0.77 24.21
N ARG A 205 -1.53 0.04 25.07
CA ARG A 205 -1.66 -1.40 24.91
C ARG A 205 -2.39 -1.64 23.57
N ALA A 206 -1.86 -2.54 22.76
CA ALA A 206 -2.58 -2.95 21.55
C ALA A 206 -3.97 -3.43 21.97
N LEU A 207 -5.00 -2.85 21.37
CA LEU A 207 -6.31 -3.46 21.43
C LEU A 207 -6.14 -4.83 20.75
N GLU A 208 -6.58 -5.90 21.40
CA GLU A 208 -6.53 -7.23 20.82
C GLU A 208 -7.21 -7.16 19.46
N LYS A 209 -6.46 -7.57 18.42
CA LYS A 209 -7.00 -7.62 17.08
C LYS A 209 -7.86 -8.88 17.02
N GLU A 210 -9.17 -8.70 17.03
CA GLU A 210 -10.12 -9.77 16.68
C GLU A 210 -9.82 -10.40 15.31
#